data_1da32d624857ce871baa08999f9c98b1
#
_entry.id   1da32d624857ce871baa08999f9c98b1
#
_cell.length_a   1.000
_cell.length_b   1.000
_cell.length_c   1.000
_cell.angle_alpha   90.00
_cell.angle_beta   90.00
_cell.angle_gamma   90.00
#
_symmetry.space_group_name_H-M   'P 1'
#
loop_
_entity.id
_entity.type
_entity.pdbx_description
1 polymer ?
#
loop_
_entity_poly.entity_id
_entity_poly.type
_entity_poly.pdbx_seq_one_letter_code
_entity_poly.pdbx_strand_id
1 'polypeptide(L)'
;RQRQMCIRDRLKPDAVESLRQLNNSAHRCVMITGDNALTAIHIAEEVEIVAREALIFDKGAVGEELVWRRTDDSIVRMQDPDAPLHRHLFDEYDVCVTGAALRVIEERPEALRELVGNTVVYARVSPNQKELVLSVLRSLGYIALMAGDGTNDVGALKMANIGVALLDGSEEDLQRIQEHARLERLKKVYESQLSLMSRWGQPPPPVPPVLRDA
;
A
#
# COMPACT_ATOMS: atom_id res chain seq x y z
N ARG A 1 -9.87 -25.29 20.64
CA ARG A 1 -9.57 -23.87 20.29
C ARG A 1 -8.88 -23.68 18.92
N GLN A 2 -8.88 -24.70 18.06
CA GLN A 2 -8.19 -24.69 16.76
C GLN A 2 -9.14 -24.60 15.54
N ARG A 3 -10.44 -24.38 15.71
CA ARG A 3 -11.44 -24.37 14.63
C ARG A 3 -11.89 -22.98 14.14
N GLN A 4 -11.34 -21.89 14.65
CA GLN A 4 -11.76 -20.54 14.28
C GLN A 4 -10.82 -19.85 13.26
N MET A 5 -9.72 -20.49 12.85
CA MET A 5 -8.74 -19.93 11.94
C MET A 5 -9.02 -20.23 10.44
N CYS A 6 -10.00 -21.12 10.14
CA CYS A 6 -10.28 -21.56 8.76
C CYS A 6 -11.44 -20.84 8.04
N ILE A 7 -12.01 -19.77 8.60
CA ILE A 7 -13.18 -19.10 7.96
C ILE A 7 -12.80 -17.76 7.31
N ARG A 8 -11.59 -17.25 7.55
CA ARG A 8 -11.13 -15.96 6.96
C ARG A 8 -10.40 -16.07 5.62
N ASP A 9 -10.02 -17.26 5.20
CA ASP A 9 -9.09 -17.46 4.07
C ASP A 9 -9.76 -17.84 2.75
N ARG A 10 -11.03 -17.52 2.54
CA ARG A 10 -11.63 -17.64 1.22
C ARG A 10 -11.63 -16.32 0.52
N LEU A 11 -10.91 -16.25 -0.60
CA LEU A 11 -11.03 -15.16 -1.55
C LEU A 11 -12.50 -14.90 -1.87
N LYS A 12 -12.90 -13.64 -1.90
CA LYS A 12 -14.23 -13.28 -2.39
C LYS A 12 -14.33 -13.72 -3.84
N PRO A 13 -15.42 -14.39 -4.26
CA PRO A 13 -15.56 -14.90 -5.63
C PRO A 13 -15.31 -13.84 -6.70
N ASP A 14 -15.73 -12.62 -6.43
CA ASP A 14 -15.60 -11.48 -7.36
C ASP A 14 -14.18 -10.91 -7.44
N ALA A 15 -13.28 -11.24 -6.49
CA ALA A 15 -11.94 -10.68 -6.44
C ALA A 15 -11.08 -11.16 -7.63
N VAL A 16 -11.10 -12.46 -7.93
CA VAL A 16 -10.34 -13.04 -9.05
C VAL A 16 -10.81 -12.46 -10.37
N GLU A 17 -12.13 -12.41 -10.58
CA GLU A 17 -12.70 -11.87 -11.82
C GLU A 17 -12.39 -10.38 -11.99
N SER A 18 -12.51 -9.59 -10.92
CA SER A 18 -12.19 -8.16 -10.96
C SER A 18 -10.73 -7.89 -11.30
N LEU A 19 -9.80 -8.64 -10.70
CA LEU A 19 -8.37 -8.51 -10.97
C LEU A 19 -8.02 -8.98 -12.39
N ARG A 20 -8.67 -10.04 -12.88
CA ARG A 20 -8.51 -10.46 -14.28
C ARG A 20 -8.98 -9.39 -15.27
N GLN A 21 -10.10 -8.73 -15.00
CA GLN A 21 -10.60 -7.62 -15.82
C GLN A 21 -9.63 -6.44 -15.82
N LEU A 22 -9.03 -6.09 -14.66
CA LEU A 22 -8.03 -5.05 -14.55
C LEU A 22 -6.77 -5.40 -15.36
N ASN A 23 -6.25 -6.62 -15.23
CA ASN A 23 -5.09 -7.09 -15.99
C ASN A 23 -5.37 -7.07 -17.51
N ASN A 24 -6.56 -7.54 -17.94
CA ASN A 24 -6.98 -7.49 -19.35
C ASN A 24 -7.15 -6.06 -19.89
N SER A 25 -7.40 -5.10 -19.02
CA SER A 25 -7.51 -3.67 -19.35
C SER A 25 -6.17 -2.93 -19.27
N ALA A 26 -5.05 -3.64 -19.36
CA ALA A 26 -3.68 -3.12 -19.29
C ALA A 26 -3.32 -2.39 -17.97
N HIS A 27 -4.01 -2.72 -16.87
CA HIS A 27 -3.61 -2.29 -15.53
C HIS A 27 -2.59 -3.27 -14.97
N ARG A 28 -1.58 -2.75 -14.29
CA ARG A 28 -0.65 -3.57 -13.53
C ARG A 28 -1.18 -3.72 -12.11
N CYS A 29 -1.58 -4.93 -11.73
CA CYS A 29 -2.00 -5.24 -10.37
C CYS A 29 -0.78 -5.56 -9.51
N VAL A 30 -0.76 -5.01 -8.29
CA VAL A 30 0.32 -5.19 -7.30
C VAL A 30 -0.31 -5.44 -5.94
N MET A 31 0.24 -6.40 -5.19
CA MET A 31 -0.20 -6.70 -3.82
C MET A 31 0.75 -6.07 -2.81
N ILE A 32 0.19 -5.34 -1.82
CA ILE A 32 0.96 -4.77 -0.70
C ILE A 32 0.30 -5.21 0.60
N THR A 33 0.99 -6.03 1.41
CA THR A 33 0.42 -6.61 2.63
C THR A 33 1.40 -6.64 3.80
N GLY A 34 0.86 -6.70 5.02
CA GLY A 34 1.61 -6.99 6.25
C GLY A 34 1.88 -8.49 6.47
N ASP A 35 1.28 -9.38 5.67
CA ASP A 35 1.44 -10.82 5.77
C ASP A 35 2.84 -11.28 5.38
N ASN A 36 3.18 -12.53 5.75
CA ASN A 36 4.44 -13.11 5.34
C ASN A 36 4.51 -13.37 3.82
N ALA A 37 5.73 -13.49 3.28
CA ALA A 37 5.96 -13.61 1.85
C ALA A 37 5.27 -14.83 1.23
N LEU A 38 5.30 -15.98 1.88
CA LEU A 38 4.71 -17.22 1.34
C LEU A 38 3.19 -17.12 1.25
N THR A 39 2.54 -16.58 2.29
CA THR A 39 1.08 -16.34 2.28
C THR A 39 0.71 -15.31 1.22
N ALA A 40 1.47 -14.23 1.11
CA ALA A 40 1.21 -13.18 0.12
C ALA A 40 1.36 -13.70 -1.31
N ILE A 41 2.41 -14.49 -1.59
CA ILE A 41 2.62 -15.11 -2.90
C ILE A 41 1.47 -16.06 -3.24
N HIS A 42 1.12 -16.96 -2.31
CA HIS A 42 0.03 -17.91 -2.54
C HIS A 42 -1.29 -17.22 -2.89
N ILE A 43 -1.66 -16.17 -2.16
CA ILE A 43 -2.85 -15.37 -2.48
C ILE A 43 -2.70 -14.66 -3.83
N ALA A 44 -1.51 -14.12 -4.12
CA ALA A 44 -1.25 -13.42 -5.36
C ALA A 44 -1.28 -14.35 -6.60
N GLU A 45 -0.90 -15.62 -6.44
CA GLU A 45 -1.05 -16.68 -7.45
C GLU A 45 -2.54 -17.01 -7.68
N GLU A 46 -3.32 -17.17 -6.60
CA GLU A 46 -4.76 -17.46 -6.71
C GLU A 46 -5.55 -16.35 -7.41
N VAL A 47 -5.12 -15.09 -7.27
CA VAL A 47 -5.77 -13.93 -7.92
C VAL A 47 -5.07 -13.49 -9.22
N GLU A 48 -4.16 -14.28 -9.74
CA GLU A 48 -3.45 -14.05 -11.03
C GLU A 48 -2.62 -12.74 -11.06
N ILE A 49 -2.17 -12.24 -9.90
CA ILE A 49 -1.18 -11.16 -9.81
C ILE A 49 0.22 -11.71 -10.07
N VAL A 50 0.52 -12.91 -9.54
CA VAL A 50 1.72 -13.68 -9.82
C VAL A 50 1.39 -14.70 -10.89
N ALA A 51 2.06 -14.63 -12.02
CA ALA A 51 1.82 -15.49 -13.19
C ALA A 51 3.04 -16.36 -13.53
N ARG A 52 4.23 -15.95 -13.10
CA ARG A 52 5.49 -16.68 -13.28
C ARG A 52 5.96 -17.26 -11.93
N GLU A 53 7.04 -18.03 -11.95
CA GLU A 53 7.68 -18.48 -10.71
C GLU A 53 8.01 -17.27 -9.83
N ALA A 54 7.60 -17.32 -8.55
CA ALA A 54 7.84 -16.23 -7.62
C ALA A 54 9.24 -16.30 -7.03
N LEU A 55 9.94 -15.17 -7.01
CA LEU A 55 11.24 -15.02 -6.38
C LEU A 55 11.15 -14.01 -5.24
N ILE A 56 11.59 -14.40 -4.05
CA ILE A 56 11.54 -13.57 -2.86
C ILE A 56 12.88 -12.84 -2.69
N PHE A 57 12.82 -11.51 -2.66
CA PHE A 57 13.93 -10.66 -2.27
C PHE A 57 13.79 -10.31 -0.79
N ASP A 58 14.69 -10.84 0.01
CA ASP A 58 14.63 -10.77 1.47
C ASP A 58 15.98 -10.40 2.08
N LYS A 59 15.95 -10.03 3.35
CA LYS A 59 17.16 -9.88 4.16
C LYS A 59 17.67 -11.27 4.56
N GLY A 60 18.97 -11.50 4.40
CA GLY A 60 19.62 -12.73 4.81
C GLY A 60 19.64 -12.91 6.33
N ALA A 61 20.07 -14.08 6.79
CA ALA A 61 20.12 -14.43 8.20
C ALA A 61 21.24 -13.71 8.97
N VAL A 62 22.28 -13.23 8.28
CA VAL A 62 23.46 -12.62 8.87
C VAL A 62 23.64 -11.20 8.35
N GLY A 63 23.78 -10.22 9.24
CA GLY A 63 24.10 -8.85 8.89
C GLY A 63 23.02 -8.14 8.06
N GLU A 64 23.46 -7.36 7.08
CA GLU A 64 22.61 -6.64 6.11
C GLU A 64 22.59 -7.29 4.74
N GLU A 65 23.10 -8.52 4.64
CA GLU A 65 23.06 -9.27 3.39
C GLU A 65 21.64 -9.39 2.85
N LEU A 66 21.51 -9.29 1.53
CA LEU A 66 20.27 -9.49 0.83
C LEU A 66 20.33 -10.78 0.00
N VAL A 67 19.21 -11.47 -0.09
CA VAL A 67 19.13 -12.77 -0.76
C VAL A 67 17.94 -12.80 -1.72
N TRP A 68 18.17 -13.45 -2.86
CA TRP A 68 17.15 -13.89 -3.78
C TRP A 68 16.89 -15.37 -3.50
N ARG A 69 15.70 -15.71 -3.01
CA ARG A 69 15.33 -17.09 -2.67
C ARG A 69 13.99 -17.49 -3.28
N ARG A 70 13.81 -18.77 -3.53
CA ARG A 70 12.54 -19.33 -3.96
C ARG A 70 11.60 -19.53 -2.77
N THR A 71 10.38 -19.95 -3.07
CA THR A 71 9.36 -20.24 -2.07
C THR A 71 9.68 -21.47 -1.20
N ASP A 72 10.58 -22.34 -1.65
CA ASP A 72 11.13 -23.48 -0.90
C ASP A 72 12.37 -23.13 -0.04
N ASP A 73 12.66 -21.83 0.11
CA ASP A 73 13.81 -21.27 0.80
C ASP A 73 15.19 -21.56 0.14
N SER A 74 15.21 -22.18 -1.04
CA SER A 74 16.47 -22.33 -1.79
C SER A 74 16.99 -20.96 -2.25
N ILE A 75 18.26 -20.67 -1.92
CA ILE A 75 18.92 -19.41 -2.31
C ILE A 75 19.34 -19.53 -3.77
N VAL A 76 18.77 -18.65 -4.60
CA VAL A 76 19.14 -18.51 -6.00
C VAL A 76 20.40 -17.66 -6.13
N ARG A 77 20.46 -16.55 -5.37
CA ARG A 77 21.60 -15.63 -5.40
C ARG A 77 21.71 -14.78 -4.15
N MET A 78 22.95 -14.48 -3.78
CA MET A 78 23.25 -13.43 -2.81
C MET A 78 23.29 -12.07 -3.52
N GLN A 79 22.82 -11.03 -2.84
CA GLN A 79 22.86 -9.67 -3.33
C GLN A 79 23.68 -8.81 -2.38
N ASP A 80 24.77 -8.28 -2.86
CA ASP A 80 25.51 -7.23 -2.15
C ASP A 80 24.62 -5.98 -2.09
N PRO A 81 24.33 -5.42 -0.89
CA PRO A 81 23.55 -4.21 -0.76
C PRO A 81 24.06 -3.04 -1.60
N ASP A 82 25.38 -2.94 -1.80
CA ASP A 82 26.02 -1.85 -2.54
C ASP A 82 26.15 -2.11 -4.06
N ALA A 83 25.94 -3.34 -4.50
CA ALA A 83 25.99 -3.68 -5.91
C ALA A 83 24.68 -3.36 -6.65
N PRO A 84 24.72 -3.17 -7.99
CA PRO A 84 23.51 -3.09 -8.81
C PRO A 84 22.64 -4.34 -8.69
N LEU A 85 21.32 -4.18 -8.80
CA LEU A 85 20.38 -5.30 -8.77
C LEU A 85 20.57 -6.20 -10.01
N HIS A 86 20.24 -7.46 -9.84
CA HIS A 86 20.31 -8.46 -10.92
C HIS A 86 19.10 -8.36 -11.84
N ARG A 87 19.14 -7.48 -12.83
CA ARG A 87 18.03 -7.16 -13.74
C ARG A 87 17.41 -8.37 -14.43
N HIS A 88 18.22 -9.35 -14.84
CA HIS A 88 17.72 -10.56 -15.49
C HIS A 88 16.70 -11.34 -14.63
N LEU A 89 16.79 -11.22 -13.29
CA LEU A 89 15.83 -11.88 -12.40
C LEU A 89 14.42 -11.29 -12.52
N PHE A 90 14.29 -10.02 -12.87
CA PHE A 90 12.98 -9.41 -13.11
C PHE A 90 12.35 -9.86 -14.43
N ASP A 91 13.16 -10.32 -15.39
CA ASP A 91 12.67 -10.85 -16.66
C ASP A 91 12.21 -12.30 -16.52
N GLU A 92 12.85 -13.07 -15.63
CA GLU A 92 12.58 -14.50 -15.44
C GLU A 92 11.49 -14.79 -14.38
N TYR A 93 11.41 -13.96 -13.34
CA TYR A 93 10.57 -14.19 -12.16
C TYR A 93 9.59 -13.07 -11.87
N ASP A 94 8.50 -13.39 -11.16
CA ASP A 94 7.66 -12.42 -10.50
C ASP A 94 8.20 -12.16 -9.09
N VAL A 95 8.58 -10.92 -8.81
CA VAL A 95 9.33 -10.59 -7.60
C VAL A 95 8.42 -10.23 -6.44
N CYS A 96 8.66 -10.90 -5.29
CA CYS A 96 8.13 -10.55 -3.99
C CYS A 96 9.22 -9.92 -3.14
N VAL A 97 9.02 -8.69 -2.67
CA VAL A 97 9.96 -7.97 -1.81
C VAL A 97 9.45 -7.93 -0.37
N THR A 98 10.32 -8.25 0.59
CA THR A 98 9.98 -8.10 2.01
C THR A 98 10.27 -6.70 2.52
N GLY A 99 9.51 -6.26 3.55
CA GLY A 99 9.78 -4.98 4.21
C GLY A 99 11.18 -4.88 4.83
N ALA A 100 11.81 -6.02 5.16
CA ALA A 100 13.18 -6.07 5.64
C ALA A 100 14.20 -5.72 4.55
N ALA A 101 14.04 -6.31 3.36
CA ALA A 101 14.88 -5.99 2.21
C ALA A 101 14.66 -4.56 1.72
N LEU A 102 13.39 -4.12 1.69
CA LEU A 102 13.04 -2.75 1.29
C LEU A 102 13.75 -1.70 2.15
N ARG A 103 13.85 -1.95 3.47
CA ARG A 103 14.54 -1.04 4.41
C ARG A 103 16.03 -0.90 4.10
N VAL A 104 16.69 -1.97 3.68
CA VAL A 104 18.12 -1.94 3.31
C VAL A 104 18.34 -1.17 2.00
N ILE A 105 17.43 -1.34 1.04
CA ILE A 105 17.52 -0.67 -0.27
C ILE A 105 17.03 0.79 -0.25
N GLU A 106 16.27 1.18 0.77
CA GLU A 106 15.67 2.53 0.88
C GLU A 106 16.71 3.66 0.81
N GLU A 107 17.93 3.42 1.29
CA GLU A 107 19.02 4.39 1.25
C GLU A 107 19.63 4.58 -0.15
N ARG A 108 19.23 3.76 -1.13
CA ARG A 108 19.75 3.77 -2.50
C ARG A 108 18.64 4.08 -3.51
N PRO A 109 18.42 5.36 -3.85
CA PRO A 109 17.26 5.79 -4.65
C PRO A 109 17.15 5.10 -6.03
N GLU A 110 18.26 4.83 -6.71
CA GLU A 110 18.24 4.18 -8.02
C GLU A 110 17.85 2.70 -7.92
N ALA A 111 18.47 1.96 -6.98
CA ALA A 111 18.14 0.56 -6.73
C ALA A 111 16.69 0.42 -6.22
N LEU A 112 16.24 1.34 -5.36
CA LEU A 112 14.86 1.37 -4.87
C LEU A 112 13.87 1.57 -6.02
N ARG A 113 14.14 2.52 -6.94
CA ARG A 113 13.29 2.76 -8.11
C ARG A 113 13.22 1.54 -9.03
N GLU A 114 14.36 0.91 -9.29
CA GLU A 114 14.43 -0.30 -10.11
C GLU A 114 13.66 -1.45 -9.45
N LEU A 115 13.88 -1.69 -8.15
CA LEU A 115 13.20 -2.72 -7.38
C LEU A 115 11.68 -2.50 -7.37
N VAL A 116 11.23 -1.30 -6.97
CA VAL A 116 9.81 -0.97 -6.89
C VAL A 116 9.14 -1.00 -8.27
N GLY A 117 9.85 -0.55 -9.31
CA GLY A 117 9.35 -0.60 -10.68
C GLY A 117 9.07 -2.02 -11.19
N ASN A 118 9.71 -3.06 -10.65
CA ASN A 118 9.62 -4.43 -11.15
C ASN A 118 8.98 -5.43 -10.16
N THR A 119 8.64 -5.00 -8.96
CA THR A 119 8.01 -5.85 -7.93
C THR A 119 6.51 -5.96 -8.11
N VAL A 120 5.94 -7.15 -7.94
CA VAL A 120 4.49 -7.41 -8.00
C VAL A 120 3.88 -7.71 -6.65
N VAL A 121 4.67 -8.18 -5.67
CA VAL A 121 4.20 -8.46 -4.30
C VAL A 121 5.12 -7.79 -3.29
N TYR A 122 4.54 -7.07 -2.33
CA TYR A 122 5.24 -6.52 -1.17
C TYR A 122 4.69 -7.18 0.09
N ALA A 123 5.55 -7.89 0.82
CA ALA A 123 5.20 -8.66 2.00
C ALA A 123 5.85 -8.11 3.27
N ARG A 124 5.20 -8.24 4.42
CA ARG A 124 5.69 -7.74 5.72
C ARG A 124 6.09 -6.26 5.69
N VAL A 125 5.36 -5.45 4.94
CA VAL A 125 5.61 -4.01 4.84
C VAL A 125 4.84 -3.23 5.90
N SER A 126 5.52 -2.25 6.48
CA SER A 126 4.91 -1.31 7.43
C SER A 126 4.05 -0.26 6.72
N PRO A 127 3.17 0.46 7.43
CA PRO A 127 2.41 1.57 6.86
C PRO A 127 3.28 2.60 6.14
N ASN A 128 4.39 3.00 6.73
CA ASN A 128 5.33 3.95 6.12
C ASN A 128 5.95 3.41 4.83
N GLN A 129 6.25 2.12 4.79
CA GLN A 129 6.76 1.48 3.58
C GLN A 129 5.72 1.38 2.47
N LYS A 130 4.42 1.23 2.81
CA LYS A 130 3.34 1.33 1.82
C LYS A 130 3.32 2.72 1.17
N GLU A 131 3.45 3.78 1.96
CA GLU A 131 3.56 5.16 1.47
C GLU A 131 4.80 5.35 0.58
N LEU A 132 5.95 4.82 1.02
CA LEU A 132 7.20 4.88 0.25
C LEU A 132 7.04 4.23 -1.13
N VAL A 133 6.49 3.02 -1.20
CA VAL A 133 6.26 2.30 -2.47
C VAL A 133 5.40 3.14 -3.41
N LEU A 134 4.29 3.71 -2.93
CA LEU A 134 3.43 4.55 -3.77
C LEU A 134 4.11 5.86 -4.20
N SER A 135 4.91 6.47 -3.31
CA SER A 135 5.71 7.66 -3.64
C SER A 135 6.70 7.36 -4.77
N VAL A 136 7.40 6.21 -4.69
CA VAL A 136 8.36 5.78 -5.72
C VAL A 136 7.65 5.48 -7.03
N LEU A 137 6.53 4.75 -7.03
CA LEU A 137 5.74 4.48 -8.24
C LEU A 137 5.29 5.78 -8.92
N ARG A 138 4.83 6.76 -8.15
CA ARG A 138 4.50 8.09 -8.70
C ARG A 138 5.72 8.79 -9.30
N SER A 139 6.88 8.70 -8.65
CA SER A 139 8.12 9.28 -9.18
C SER A 139 8.59 8.63 -10.48
N LEU A 140 8.19 7.38 -10.73
CA LEU A 140 8.39 6.65 -11.98
C LEU A 140 7.35 6.98 -13.06
N GLY A 141 6.37 7.84 -12.75
CA GLY A 141 5.33 8.26 -13.69
C GLY A 141 4.08 7.38 -13.71
N TYR A 142 3.97 6.41 -12.80
CA TYR A 142 2.75 5.61 -12.70
C TYR A 142 1.60 6.39 -12.08
N ILE A 143 0.40 6.18 -12.61
CA ILE A 143 -0.86 6.60 -11.99
C ILE A 143 -1.35 5.43 -11.15
N ALA A 144 -1.28 5.59 -9.82
CA ALA A 144 -1.59 4.53 -8.88
C ALA A 144 -2.99 4.68 -8.28
N LEU A 145 -3.75 3.58 -8.28
CA LEU A 145 -4.94 3.41 -7.46
C LEU A 145 -4.54 2.50 -6.28
N MET A 146 -4.83 2.92 -5.06
CA MET A 146 -4.66 2.11 -3.85
C MET A 146 -6.02 1.79 -3.26
N ALA A 147 -6.29 0.50 -3.05
CA ALA A 147 -7.44 0.03 -2.29
C ALA A 147 -6.98 -0.56 -0.96
N GLY A 148 -7.65 -0.24 0.13
CA GLY A 148 -7.31 -0.75 1.46
C GLY A 148 -8.50 -0.64 2.42
N ASP A 149 -8.52 -1.52 3.43
CA ASP A 149 -9.60 -1.65 4.42
C ASP A 149 -9.18 -1.26 5.86
N GLY A 150 -7.91 -1.01 6.06
CA GLY A 150 -7.34 -0.78 7.39
C GLY A 150 -6.93 0.65 7.67
N THR A 151 -6.91 0.99 8.95
CA THR A 151 -6.34 2.25 9.45
C THR A 151 -4.85 2.39 9.09
N ASN A 152 -4.18 1.26 8.88
CA ASN A 152 -2.78 1.18 8.47
C ASN A 152 -2.53 1.60 7.02
N ASP A 153 -3.59 1.75 6.23
CA ASP A 153 -3.50 2.10 4.80
C ASP A 153 -3.77 3.59 4.54
N VAL A 154 -4.15 4.36 5.56
CA VAL A 154 -4.54 5.77 5.41
C VAL A 154 -3.47 6.62 4.73
N GLY A 155 -2.20 6.44 5.09
CA GLY A 155 -1.09 7.16 4.46
C GLY A 155 -0.92 6.77 2.99
N ALA A 156 -0.92 5.46 2.70
CA ALA A 156 -0.84 4.93 1.35
C ALA A 156 -2.03 5.37 0.47
N LEU A 157 -3.26 5.35 1.01
CA LEU A 157 -4.45 5.83 0.31
C LEU A 157 -4.35 7.32 -0.08
N LYS A 158 -3.78 8.15 0.80
CA LYS A 158 -3.54 9.58 0.53
C LYS A 158 -2.39 9.81 -0.45
N MET A 159 -1.40 8.93 -0.47
CA MET A 159 -0.25 9.03 -1.36
C MET A 159 -0.60 8.60 -2.79
N ALA A 160 -1.54 7.70 -2.99
CA ALA A 160 -2.01 7.28 -4.31
C ALA A 160 -2.70 8.42 -5.07
N ASN A 161 -2.77 8.32 -6.41
CA ASN A 161 -3.55 9.25 -7.24
C ASN A 161 -5.06 9.06 -6.97
N ILE A 162 -5.47 7.81 -6.75
CA ILE A 162 -6.84 7.44 -6.37
C ILE A 162 -6.75 6.50 -5.17
N GLY A 163 -7.31 6.90 -4.03
CA GLY A 163 -7.43 6.07 -2.83
C GLY A 163 -8.87 5.55 -2.70
N VAL A 164 -9.04 4.24 -2.56
CA VAL A 164 -10.32 3.58 -2.31
C VAL A 164 -10.27 2.92 -0.94
N ALA A 165 -10.99 3.49 0.02
CA ALA A 165 -11.13 2.88 1.35
C ALA A 165 -12.32 1.93 1.35
N LEU A 166 -12.08 0.68 1.72
CA LEU A 166 -13.14 -0.30 1.99
C LEU A 166 -13.57 -0.12 3.45
N LEU A 167 -14.83 0.18 3.65
CA LEU A 167 -15.39 0.38 4.99
C LEU A 167 -16.29 -0.81 5.30
N ASP A 168 -15.92 -1.56 6.32
CA ASP A 168 -16.80 -2.54 6.96
C ASP A 168 -17.72 -1.79 7.94
N GLY A 169 -18.78 -1.17 7.45
CA GLY A 169 -19.68 -0.37 8.26
C GLY A 169 -21.13 -0.47 7.77
N SER A 170 -22.05 -0.25 8.70
CA SER A 170 -23.44 -0.07 8.39
C SER A 170 -23.66 1.26 7.65
N GLU A 171 -24.82 1.42 7.01
CA GLU A 171 -25.22 2.69 6.37
C GLU A 171 -25.22 3.85 7.38
N GLU A 172 -25.52 3.56 8.65
CA GLU A 172 -25.45 4.52 9.75
C GLU A 172 -24.02 4.97 10.06
N ASP A 173 -23.03 4.07 9.97
CA ASP A 173 -21.63 4.42 10.16
C ASP A 173 -21.11 5.29 9.01
N LEU A 174 -21.54 5.03 7.78
CA LEU A 174 -21.24 5.88 6.63
C LEU A 174 -21.79 7.28 6.80
N GLN A 175 -23.04 7.41 7.28
CA GLN A 175 -23.66 8.70 7.56
C GLN A 175 -22.88 9.47 8.64
N ARG A 176 -22.49 8.81 9.74
CA ARG A 176 -21.65 9.42 10.81
C ARG A 176 -20.32 9.91 10.27
N ILE A 177 -19.65 9.12 9.43
CA ILE A 177 -18.36 9.51 8.82
C ILE A 177 -18.55 10.73 7.90
N GLN A 178 -19.62 10.76 7.11
CA GLN A 178 -19.93 11.88 6.23
C GLN A 178 -20.24 13.16 7.02
N GLU A 179 -21.02 13.04 8.10
CA GLU A 179 -21.33 14.16 8.98
C GLU A 179 -20.08 14.69 9.66
N HIS A 180 -19.21 13.81 10.19
CA HIS A 180 -17.95 14.19 10.80
C HIS A 180 -17.03 14.90 9.79
N ALA A 181 -16.90 14.37 8.59
CA ALA A 181 -16.11 14.99 7.52
C ALA A 181 -16.67 16.37 7.09
N ARG A 182 -17.99 16.53 7.11
CA ARG A 182 -18.66 17.81 6.85
C ARG A 182 -18.35 18.82 7.96
N LEU A 183 -18.44 18.41 9.21
CA LEU A 183 -18.11 19.25 10.36
C LEU A 183 -16.67 19.72 10.35
N GLU A 184 -15.72 18.81 10.08
CA GLU A 184 -14.30 19.15 9.97
C GLU A 184 -14.02 20.17 8.85
N ARG A 185 -14.68 20.03 7.70
CA ARG A 185 -14.56 21.01 6.61
C ARG A 185 -15.10 22.38 7.04
N LEU A 186 -16.25 22.41 7.70
CA LEU A 186 -16.83 23.65 8.21
C LEU A 186 -15.94 24.31 9.26
N LYS A 187 -15.35 23.55 10.19
CA LYS A 187 -14.37 24.06 11.15
C LYS A 187 -13.19 24.73 10.45
N LYS A 188 -12.58 24.05 9.47
CA LYS A 188 -11.44 24.61 8.71
C LYS A 188 -11.79 25.89 7.95
N VAL A 189 -12.97 25.92 7.34
CA VAL A 189 -13.44 27.14 6.64
C VAL A 189 -13.65 28.29 7.63
N TYR A 190 -14.29 28.03 8.77
CA TYR A 190 -14.52 29.02 9.82
C TYR A 190 -13.21 29.54 10.42
N GLU A 191 -12.24 28.66 10.72
CA GLU A 191 -10.90 29.02 11.20
C GLU A 191 -10.15 29.89 10.17
N SER A 192 -10.26 29.54 8.89
CA SER A 192 -9.68 30.36 7.81
C SER A 192 -10.32 31.75 7.74
N GLN A 193 -11.63 31.85 7.90
CA GLN A 193 -12.35 33.14 7.94
C GLN A 193 -11.96 33.96 9.17
N LEU A 194 -11.86 33.33 10.35
CA LEU A 194 -11.39 33.99 11.58
C LEU A 194 -10.00 34.56 11.41
N SER A 195 -9.08 33.79 10.82
CA SER A 195 -7.71 34.24 10.56
C SER A 195 -7.65 35.44 9.60
N LEU A 196 -8.46 35.41 8.54
CA LEU A 196 -8.58 36.51 7.58
C LEU A 196 -9.16 37.79 8.24
N MET A 197 -10.27 37.66 8.96
CA MET A 197 -10.92 38.79 9.62
C MET A 197 -10.05 39.43 10.72
N SER A 198 -9.37 38.59 11.52
CA SER A 198 -8.38 39.05 12.50
C SER A 198 -7.25 39.88 11.85
N ARG A 199 -6.80 39.45 10.67
CA ARG A 199 -5.75 40.15 9.89
C ARG A 199 -6.19 41.52 9.39
N TRP A 200 -7.49 41.69 9.15
CA TRP A 200 -8.09 42.93 8.64
C TRP A 200 -8.73 43.80 9.74
N GLY A 201 -8.59 43.40 11.02
CA GLY A 201 -9.18 44.14 12.15
C GLY A 201 -10.70 44.12 12.17
N GLN A 202 -11.35 43.17 11.50
CA GLN A 202 -12.79 43.04 11.43
C GLN A 202 -13.32 42.16 12.57
N PRO A 203 -14.56 42.35 13.04
CA PRO A 203 -15.15 41.52 14.07
C PRO A 203 -15.31 40.09 13.56
N PRO A 204 -15.15 39.07 14.46
CA PRO A 204 -15.26 37.65 14.07
C PRO A 204 -16.64 37.35 13.47
N PRO A 205 -16.70 36.44 12.47
CA PRO A 205 -17.97 36.04 11.88
C PRO A 205 -18.80 35.25 12.89
N PRO A 206 -20.12 35.25 12.79
CA PRO A 206 -20.97 34.49 13.70
C PRO A 206 -20.66 32.97 13.59
N VAL A 207 -20.58 32.30 14.74
CA VAL A 207 -20.35 30.85 14.78
C VAL A 207 -21.52 30.13 14.10
N PRO A 208 -21.27 29.29 13.08
CA PRO A 208 -22.31 28.51 12.44
C PRO A 208 -23.09 27.68 13.48
N PRO A 209 -24.45 27.58 13.38
CA PRO A 209 -25.25 26.82 14.35
C PRO A 209 -24.75 25.39 14.56
N VAL A 210 -24.33 24.73 13.48
CA VAL A 210 -23.83 23.35 13.47
C VAL A 210 -22.49 23.18 14.25
N LEU A 211 -21.75 24.26 14.50
CA LEU A 211 -20.51 24.24 15.26
C LEU A 211 -20.68 24.70 16.72
N ARG A 212 -21.90 25.04 17.15
CA ARG A 212 -22.21 25.42 18.53
C ARG A 212 -22.46 24.21 19.41
N ASP A 213 -22.93 23.11 18.81
CA ASP A 213 -23.38 21.89 19.49
C ASP A 213 -22.39 20.73 19.31
N ALA A 214 -21.17 20.98 18.75
CA ALA A 214 -20.15 19.97 18.44
C ALA A 214 -18.94 20.01 19.37
#